data_89ffc4ea03072f3cc5240bbd6d167398
#
_entry.id   89ffc4ea03072f3cc5240bbd6d167398
#
_cell.length_a   1.000
_cell.length_b   1.000
_cell.length_c   1.000
_cell.angle_alpha   90.00
_cell.angle_beta   90.00
_cell.angle_gamma   90.00
#
_symmetry.space_group_name_H-M   'P 1'
#
loop_
_entity.id
_entity.type
_entity.pdbx_description
1 polymer ?
#
loop_
_entity_poly.entity_id
_entity_poly.type
_entity_poly.pdbx_seq_one_letter_code
_entity_poly.pdbx_strand_id
1 'polypeptide(L)'
;VTAPDRTIWWDAPATTAAALAVLRLTDGDVDAGRVAAHVDPAGQIINQRLDRDPVDAYTTATVPAEVAAAHVTVVVNLYRAKDQPAASIDGMMLGAVPPSYVDPLAGARALIDPHRTRRGIG
;
A
#
# COMPACT_ATOMS: atom_id res chain seq x y z
N VAL A 1 -8.72 -15.97 22.22
CA VAL A 1 -8.56 -14.55 21.97
C VAL A 1 -8.43 -14.29 20.51
N THR A 2 -9.28 -13.49 20.05
CA THR A 2 -9.11 -13.01 18.72
C THR A 2 -7.88 -12.15 18.64
N ALA A 3 -7.15 -12.35 17.61
CA ALA A 3 -6.08 -11.43 17.32
C ALA A 3 -6.66 -10.02 17.34
N PRO A 4 -5.91 -9.09 17.86
CA PRO A 4 -6.37 -7.72 17.83
C PRO A 4 -6.73 -7.40 16.40
N ASP A 5 -7.93 -6.98 16.25
CA ASP A 5 -8.36 -6.59 14.95
C ASP A 5 -7.56 -5.40 14.54
N ARG A 6 -6.84 -5.60 13.49
CA ARG A 6 -6.23 -4.45 12.87
C ARG A 6 -7.35 -3.62 12.34
N THR A 7 -7.40 -2.41 12.78
CA THR A 7 -8.43 -1.52 12.31
C THR A 7 -8.27 -1.33 10.81
N ILE A 8 -9.30 -1.68 10.11
CA ILE A 8 -9.35 -1.47 8.68
C ILE A 8 -10.01 -0.12 8.45
N TRP A 9 -9.21 0.83 8.01
CA TRP A 9 -9.68 2.19 7.75
C TRP A 9 -9.94 2.42 6.28
N TRP A 10 -9.69 1.43 5.44
CA TRP A 10 -9.87 1.61 4.01
C TRP A 10 -11.17 0.95 3.55
N ASP A 11 -11.72 1.57 2.51
CA ASP A 11 -12.88 1.04 1.80
C ASP A 11 -12.35 0.34 0.56
N ALA A 12 -12.33 -0.99 0.58
CA ALA A 12 -11.71 -1.76 -0.49
C ALA A 12 -12.29 -1.45 -1.87
N PRO A 13 -13.61 -1.40 -2.07
CA PRO A 13 -14.14 -1.04 -3.37
C PRO A 13 -13.72 0.35 -3.84
N ALA A 14 -13.72 1.33 -2.94
CA ALA A 14 -13.35 2.69 -3.31
C ALA A 14 -11.87 2.79 -3.66
N THR A 15 -11.01 2.14 -2.88
CA THR A 15 -9.57 2.13 -3.14
C THR A 15 -9.28 1.42 -4.45
N THR A 16 -9.94 0.30 -4.70
CA THR A 16 -9.77 -0.43 -5.96
C THR A 16 -10.15 0.45 -7.14
N ALA A 17 -11.30 1.12 -7.08
CA ALA A 17 -11.73 1.98 -8.16
C ALA A 17 -10.74 3.11 -8.42
N ALA A 18 -10.21 3.71 -7.36
CA ALA A 18 -9.23 4.79 -7.51
C ALA A 18 -7.93 4.29 -8.12
N ALA A 19 -7.47 3.10 -7.71
CA ALA A 19 -6.25 2.53 -8.27
C ALA A 19 -6.45 2.16 -9.75
N LEU A 20 -7.60 1.60 -10.10
CA LEU A 20 -7.90 1.30 -11.49
C LEU A 20 -7.89 2.56 -12.35
N ALA A 21 -8.42 3.65 -11.82
CA ALA A 21 -8.41 4.92 -12.54
C ALA A 21 -6.98 5.41 -12.81
N VAL A 22 -6.11 5.30 -11.81
CA VAL A 22 -4.69 5.67 -11.97
C VAL A 22 -4.03 4.82 -13.04
N LEU A 23 -4.34 3.53 -13.05
CA LEU A 23 -3.75 2.58 -13.98
C LEU A 23 -4.44 2.59 -15.34
N ARG A 24 -5.54 3.34 -15.47
CA ARG A 24 -6.34 3.39 -16.68
C ARG A 24 -6.92 2.03 -17.05
N LEU A 25 -7.33 1.29 -16.05
CA LEU A 25 -8.00 0.01 -16.20
C LEU A 25 -9.48 0.18 -15.86
N THR A 26 -10.30 -0.72 -16.36
CA THR A 26 -11.73 -0.72 -16.06
C THR A 26 -12.07 -1.95 -15.22
N ASP A 27 -13.25 -1.94 -14.63
CA ASP A 27 -13.71 -3.08 -13.81
C ASP A 27 -13.75 -4.38 -14.60
N GLY A 28 -13.92 -4.28 -15.92
CA GLY A 28 -13.99 -5.48 -16.76
C GLY A 28 -12.63 -6.04 -17.17
N ASP A 29 -11.54 -5.34 -16.85
CA ASP A 29 -10.23 -5.83 -17.20
C ASP A 29 -9.87 -7.08 -16.41
N VAL A 30 -9.12 -7.99 -17.04
CA VAL A 30 -8.68 -9.21 -16.36
C VAL A 30 -7.79 -8.87 -15.18
N ASP A 31 -7.11 -7.74 -15.21
CA ASP A 31 -6.22 -7.34 -14.13
C ASP A 31 -6.92 -6.64 -12.97
N ALA A 32 -8.21 -6.32 -13.11
CA ALA A 32 -8.95 -5.64 -12.05
C ALA A 32 -8.92 -6.43 -10.74
N GLY A 33 -9.07 -7.76 -10.82
CA GLY A 33 -8.99 -8.61 -9.64
C GLY A 33 -7.61 -8.61 -9.00
N ARG A 34 -6.57 -8.48 -9.80
CA ARG A 34 -5.20 -8.40 -9.29
C ARG A 34 -4.98 -7.09 -8.55
N VAL A 35 -5.51 -6.01 -9.07
CA VAL A 35 -5.45 -4.72 -8.38
C VAL A 35 -6.17 -4.83 -7.04
N ALA A 36 -7.38 -5.38 -7.03
CA ALA A 36 -8.15 -5.55 -5.80
C ALA A 36 -7.41 -6.39 -4.76
N ALA A 37 -6.67 -7.39 -5.21
CA ALA A 37 -5.92 -8.27 -4.31
C ALA A 37 -4.81 -7.54 -3.56
N HIS A 38 -4.34 -6.41 -4.03
CA HIS A 38 -3.29 -5.65 -3.36
C HIS A 38 -3.82 -4.66 -2.32
N VAL A 39 -5.14 -4.46 -2.24
CA VAL A 39 -5.72 -3.45 -1.36
C VAL A 39 -5.43 -3.74 0.11
N ASP A 40 -5.67 -4.96 0.57
CA ASP A 40 -5.42 -5.31 1.96
C ASP A 40 -3.93 -5.34 2.29
N PRO A 41 -3.07 -5.97 1.50
CA PRO A 41 -1.63 -5.90 1.78
C PRO A 41 -1.11 -4.47 1.83
N ALA A 42 -1.57 -3.61 0.94
CA ALA A 42 -1.15 -2.21 0.92
C ALA A 42 -1.56 -1.51 2.22
N GLY A 43 -2.79 -1.75 2.67
CA GLY A 43 -3.27 -1.19 3.94
C GLY A 43 -2.41 -1.63 5.11
N GLN A 44 -2.01 -2.90 5.14
CA GLN A 44 -1.17 -3.41 6.21
C GLN A 44 0.23 -2.77 6.18
N ILE A 45 0.80 -2.56 5.01
CA ILE A 45 2.08 -1.89 4.88
C ILE A 45 1.99 -0.48 5.48
N ILE A 46 0.92 0.23 5.18
CA ILE A 46 0.72 1.58 5.71
C ILE A 46 0.53 1.54 7.22
N ASN A 47 -0.23 0.57 7.73
CA ASN A 47 -0.41 0.43 9.18
C ASN A 47 0.92 0.22 9.90
N GLN A 48 1.80 -0.60 9.33
CA GLN A 48 3.12 -0.80 9.89
C GLN A 48 3.93 0.49 9.93
N ARG A 49 3.82 1.29 8.88
CA ARG A 49 4.52 2.56 8.81
C ARG A 49 3.95 3.59 9.79
N LEU A 50 2.63 3.60 9.94
CA LEU A 50 1.97 4.51 10.87
C LEU A 50 2.30 4.20 12.32
N ASP A 51 2.41 2.91 12.63
CA ASP A 51 2.76 2.43 13.98
C ASP A 51 1.91 3.09 15.07
N ARG A 52 0.60 3.11 14.84
CA ARG A 52 -0.33 3.72 15.80
C ARG A 52 -0.81 2.70 16.80
N ASP A 53 -1.05 3.17 18.03
CA ASP A 53 -1.68 2.32 19.02
C ASP A 53 -3.11 1.96 18.59
N PRO A 54 -3.59 0.78 18.99
CA PRO A 54 -4.97 0.40 18.65
C PRO A 54 -6.01 1.43 19.09
N VAL A 55 -5.74 2.11 20.21
CA VAL A 55 -6.68 3.13 20.72
C VAL A 55 -6.71 4.35 19.80
N ASP A 56 -5.64 4.60 19.06
CA ASP A 56 -5.54 5.72 18.13
C ASP A 56 -5.71 5.31 16.67
N ALA A 57 -6.11 4.06 16.45
CA ALA A 57 -6.24 3.55 15.09
C ALA A 57 -7.34 4.29 14.35
N TYR A 58 -7.13 4.46 13.06
CA TYR A 58 -8.13 5.11 12.22
C TYR A 58 -9.29 4.17 11.91
N THR A 59 -10.42 4.78 11.59
CA THR A 59 -11.56 4.08 11.01
C THR A 59 -11.81 4.69 9.64
N THR A 60 -12.76 4.13 8.90
CA THR A 60 -13.12 4.70 7.60
C THR A 60 -13.62 6.14 7.73
N ALA A 61 -14.16 6.50 8.90
CA ALA A 61 -14.66 7.84 9.14
C ALA A 61 -13.59 8.82 9.58
N THR A 62 -12.48 8.33 10.16
CA THR A 62 -11.48 9.21 10.78
C THR A 62 -10.15 9.23 10.01
N VAL A 63 -9.97 8.36 9.03
CA VAL A 63 -8.70 8.30 8.29
C VAL A 63 -8.48 9.61 7.54
N PRO A 64 -7.28 10.20 7.65
CA PRO A 64 -6.97 11.41 6.88
C PRO A 64 -6.97 11.15 5.38
N ALA A 65 -7.34 12.16 4.62
CA ALA A 65 -7.36 12.04 3.16
C ALA A 65 -5.97 11.70 2.60
N GLU A 66 -4.91 12.21 3.22
CA GLU A 66 -3.55 11.92 2.78
C GLU A 66 -3.20 10.43 2.93
N VAL A 67 -3.66 9.81 4.02
CA VAL A 67 -3.42 8.39 4.24
C VAL A 67 -4.20 7.57 3.23
N ALA A 68 -5.43 7.96 2.95
CA ALA A 68 -6.24 7.29 1.94
C ALA A 68 -5.59 7.42 0.54
N ALA A 69 -5.05 8.59 0.21
CA ALA A 69 -4.35 8.79 -1.05
C ALA A 69 -3.08 7.94 -1.13
N ALA A 70 -2.34 7.86 -0.01
CA ALA A 70 -1.15 7.01 0.06
C ALA A 70 -1.51 5.55 -0.17
N HIS A 71 -2.66 5.11 0.30
CA HIS A 71 -3.12 3.74 0.11
C HIS A 71 -3.25 3.41 -1.38
N VAL A 72 -3.87 4.30 -2.14
CA VAL A 72 -3.99 4.12 -3.59
C VAL A 72 -2.60 4.03 -4.23
N THR A 73 -1.68 4.90 -3.82
CA THR A 73 -0.32 4.88 -4.35
C THR A 73 0.37 3.54 -4.08
N VAL A 74 0.24 3.02 -2.86
CA VAL A 74 0.87 1.74 -2.51
C VAL A 74 0.25 0.59 -3.30
N VAL A 75 -1.08 0.58 -3.47
CA VAL A 75 -1.75 -0.43 -4.29
C VAL A 75 -1.18 -0.42 -5.71
N VAL A 76 -1.05 0.76 -6.30
CA VAL A 76 -0.52 0.90 -7.65
C VAL A 76 0.92 0.40 -7.71
N ASN A 77 1.74 0.76 -6.71
CA ASN A 77 3.12 0.31 -6.65
C ASN A 77 3.23 -1.21 -6.60
N LEU A 78 2.41 -1.84 -5.75
CA LEU A 78 2.42 -3.30 -5.63
C LEU A 78 1.97 -3.95 -6.93
N TYR A 79 0.94 -3.40 -7.56
CA TYR A 79 0.47 -3.95 -8.82
C TYR A 79 1.55 -3.87 -9.90
N ARG A 80 2.23 -2.72 -10.01
CA ARG A 80 3.29 -2.56 -11.01
C ARG A 80 4.49 -3.44 -10.74
N ALA A 81 4.76 -3.73 -9.48
CA ALA A 81 5.88 -4.56 -9.09
C ALA A 81 5.73 -6.00 -9.58
N LYS A 82 4.52 -6.45 -9.87
CA LYS A 82 4.30 -7.82 -10.31
C LYS A 82 5.06 -8.17 -11.60
N ASP A 83 5.36 -7.16 -12.38
CA ASP A 83 6.06 -7.36 -13.66
C ASP A 83 7.58 -7.28 -13.52
N GLN A 84 8.08 -7.03 -12.31
CA GLN A 84 9.50 -6.85 -12.06
C GLN A 84 10.27 -8.12 -11.68
N PRO A 85 9.64 -9.09 -11.01
CA PRO A 85 10.43 -10.13 -10.32
C PRO A 85 11.33 -10.96 -11.21
N ALA A 86 10.84 -11.35 -12.38
CA ALA A 86 11.62 -12.21 -13.28
C ALA A 86 12.86 -11.48 -13.78
N ALA A 87 12.69 -10.26 -14.24
CA ALA A 87 13.81 -9.46 -14.70
C ALA A 87 14.79 -9.20 -13.57
N SER A 88 14.25 -8.99 -12.37
CA SER A 88 15.06 -8.75 -11.19
C SER A 88 15.94 -9.95 -10.86
N ILE A 89 15.37 -11.13 -10.92
CA ILE A 89 16.09 -12.37 -10.64
C ILE A 89 17.20 -12.57 -11.66
N ASP A 90 16.90 -12.39 -12.93
CA ASP A 90 17.87 -12.53 -13.98
C ASP A 90 19.03 -11.55 -13.82
N GLY A 91 18.72 -10.32 -13.51
CA GLY A 91 19.74 -9.31 -13.26
C GLY A 91 20.65 -9.68 -12.10
N MET A 92 20.08 -10.20 -11.04
CA MET A 92 20.84 -10.62 -9.88
C MET A 92 21.74 -11.81 -10.21
N MET A 93 21.25 -12.75 -10.99
CA MET A 93 22.01 -13.93 -11.36
C MET A 93 23.18 -13.59 -12.27
N LEU A 94 23.08 -12.53 -13.02
CA LEU A 94 24.15 -12.08 -13.88
C LEU A 94 25.18 -11.22 -13.14
N GLY A 95 25.01 -11.05 -11.84
CA GLY A 95 25.91 -10.23 -11.05
C GLY A 95 25.75 -8.75 -11.28
N ALA A 96 24.69 -8.36 -11.95
CA ALA A 96 24.39 -6.96 -12.14
C ALA A 96 23.89 -6.36 -10.84
N VAL A 97 23.91 -5.05 -10.76
CA VAL A 97 23.27 -4.34 -9.68
C VAL A 97 21.85 -4.86 -9.58
N PRO A 98 21.40 -5.23 -8.37
CA PRO A 98 20.03 -5.68 -8.25
C PRO A 98 19.13 -4.67 -8.91
N PRO A 99 18.19 -5.12 -9.74
CA PRO A 99 17.24 -4.20 -10.30
C PRO A 99 16.60 -3.45 -9.17
N SER A 100 16.29 -2.23 -9.45
CA SER A 100 15.70 -1.38 -8.46
C SER A 100 14.60 -2.14 -7.75
N TYR A 101 14.83 -2.41 -6.49
CA TYR A 101 13.81 -2.92 -5.63
C TYR A 101 12.63 -1.94 -5.70
N VAL A 102 11.47 -2.47 -6.00
CA VAL A 102 10.29 -1.61 -6.02
C VAL A 102 9.88 -1.36 -4.58
N ASP A 103 10.07 -0.14 -4.15
CA ASP A 103 9.68 0.28 -2.81
C ASP A 103 8.16 0.48 -2.80
N PRO A 104 7.41 -0.33 -2.05
CA PRO A 104 5.97 -0.17 -2.01
C PRO A 104 5.50 1.20 -1.54
N LEU A 105 6.33 1.87 -0.74
CA LEU A 105 6.00 3.17 -0.18
C LEU A 105 6.51 4.34 -1.02
N ALA A 106 7.05 4.07 -2.18
CA ALA A 106 7.55 5.15 -3.04
C ALA A 106 6.44 6.14 -3.37
N GLY A 107 6.69 7.40 -3.12
CA GLY A 107 5.71 8.45 -3.33
C GLY A 107 4.64 8.55 -2.26
N ALA A 108 4.62 7.65 -1.29
CA ALA A 108 3.60 7.65 -0.25
C ALA A 108 4.11 8.13 1.10
N ARG A 109 5.42 8.07 1.34
CA ARG A 109 5.96 8.39 2.66
C ARG A 109 5.62 9.79 3.12
N ALA A 110 5.71 10.75 2.23
CA ALA A 110 5.42 12.14 2.60
C ALA A 110 3.96 12.32 3.03
N LEU A 111 3.07 11.48 2.53
CA LEU A 111 1.66 11.54 2.91
C LEU A 111 1.39 10.84 4.23
N ILE A 112 2.19 9.85 4.58
CA ILE A 112 1.98 9.01 5.75
C ILE A 112 2.71 9.57 6.96
N ASP A 113 3.93 10.01 6.78
CA ASP A 113 4.82 10.33 7.91
C ASP A 113 4.27 11.38 8.87
N PRO A 114 3.57 12.43 8.41
CA PRO A 114 2.99 13.38 9.36
C PRO A 114 1.99 12.76 10.34
N HIS A 115 1.45 11.60 10.00
CA HIS A 115 0.43 10.92 10.80
C HIS A 115 0.99 9.78 11.64
N ARG A 116 2.30 9.57 11.59
CA ARG A 116 2.91 8.49 12.37
C ARG A 116 2.88 8.80 13.84
N THR A 117 2.75 7.75 14.63
CA THR A 117 2.91 7.86 16.07
C THR A 117 4.37 8.20 16.38
N ARG A 118 4.59 9.19 17.24
CA ARG A 118 5.93 9.63 17.59
C ARG A 118 6.37 8.95 18.88
N ARG A 119 6.41 7.64 18.85
CA ARG A 119 6.84 6.90 20.02
C ARG A 119 8.33 7.08 20.26
N GLY A 120 8.71 7.15 21.51
CA GLY A 120 10.10 7.21 21.88
C GLY A 120 10.74 8.57 21.71
N ILE A 121 10.00 9.54 21.27
CA ILE A 121 10.46 10.91 21.25
C ILE A 121 10.02 11.51 22.57
N GLY A 122 10.88 11.51 23.45
CA GLY A 122 10.58 11.98 24.79
C GLY A 122 10.14 13.43 24.81
#